data_7d31c269e817583689ddf021f697e319
#
_entry.id   7d31c269e817583689ddf021f697e319
#
_cell.length_a   1.000
_cell.length_b   1.000
_cell.length_c   1.000
_cell.angle_alpha   90.00
_cell.angle_beta   90.00
_cell.angle_gamma   90.00
#
_symmetry.space_group_name_H-M   'P 1'
#
loop_
_entity.id
_entity.type
_entity.pdbx_description
1 polymer ?
#
loop_
_entity_poly.entity_id
_entity_poly.type
_entity_poly.pdbx_seq_one_letter_code
_entity_poly.pdbx_strand_id
1 'polypeptide(L)'
;PQYYVKDNLLDLTTFNGWRRYHAACHVCHGPEGRGSSYAPALRESLQFQSWDDFFNITINGRDSTQGAQVGNVMPAFGDDPNVVGHLEDIYRYLKAMADGALQHPPPKRPKKLEIKDWPQHAKTRFEENRKKK
;
A
#
# COMPACT_ATOMS: atom_id res chain seq x y z
N PRO A 1 10.61 0.39 -2.92
CA PRO A 1 9.96 -0.93 -2.87
C PRO A 1 9.22 -1.23 -4.18
N GLN A 2 9.43 -2.41 -4.70
CA GLN A 2 8.83 -2.84 -5.96
C GLN A 2 7.77 -3.91 -5.71
N TYR A 3 6.64 -3.78 -6.40
CA TYR A 3 5.61 -4.81 -6.40
C TYR A 3 5.88 -5.82 -7.51
N TYR A 4 5.24 -6.99 -7.42
CA TYR A 4 5.16 -7.94 -8.52
C TYR A 4 3.72 -8.43 -8.66
N VAL A 5 3.14 -8.20 -9.84
CA VAL A 5 1.76 -8.61 -10.16
C VAL A 5 1.78 -9.35 -11.48
N LYS A 6 1.14 -10.50 -11.52
CA LYS A 6 1.02 -11.32 -12.73
C LYS A 6 -0.42 -11.83 -12.82
N ASP A 7 -1.14 -11.44 -13.85
CA ASP A 7 -2.55 -11.86 -14.06
C ASP A 7 -3.43 -11.61 -12.83
N ASN A 8 -3.28 -10.45 -12.19
CA ASN A 8 -3.94 -10.04 -10.95
C ASN A 8 -3.59 -10.90 -9.73
N LEU A 9 -2.55 -11.72 -9.81
CA LEU A 9 -2.02 -12.44 -8.67
C LEU A 9 -0.89 -11.61 -8.05
N LEU A 10 -0.92 -11.46 -6.73
CA LEU A 10 0.02 -10.61 -6.01
C LEU A 10 1.12 -11.44 -5.36
N ASP A 11 2.37 -10.97 -5.44
CA ASP A 11 3.42 -11.54 -4.60
C ASP A 11 3.08 -11.34 -3.12
N LEU A 12 3.75 -12.09 -2.24
CA LEU A 12 3.44 -12.08 -0.81
C LEU A 12 3.51 -10.67 -0.20
N THR A 13 4.53 -9.89 -0.57
CA THR A 13 4.73 -8.55 0.01
C THR A 13 3.62 -7.59 -0.44
N THR A 14 3.24 -7.62 -1.71
CA THR A 14 2.15 -6.80 -2.23
C THR A 14 0.80 -7.22 -1.65
N PHE A 15 0.58 -8.52 -1.48
CA PHE A 15 -0.62 -9.04 -0.84
C PHE A 15 -0.71 -8.60 0.62
N ASN A 16 0.40 -8.64 1.35
CA ASN A 16 0.45 -8.11 2.72
C ASN A 16 0.10 -6.62 2.72
N GLY A 17 0.58 -5.86 1.74
CA GLY A 17 0.24 -4.45 1.60
C GLY A 17 -1.24 -4.21 1.42
N TRP A 18 -1.92 -5.03 0.64
CA TRP A 18 -3.38 -4.98 0.50
C TRP A 18 -4.07 -5.18 1.86
N ARG A 19 -3.65 -6.20 2.62
CA ARG A 19 -4.23 -6.46 3.93
C ARG A 19 -4.01 -5.30 4.89
N ARG A 20 -2.79 -4.78 4.95
CA ARG A 20 -2.43 -3.70 5.87
C ARG A 20 -3.07 -2.38 5.49
N TYR A 21 -3.19 -2.11 4.20
CA TYR A 21 -3.91 -0.93 3.72
C TYR A 21 -5.35 -0.92 4.23
N HIS A 22 -6.06 -2.02 4.08
CA HIS A 22 -7.45 -2.11 4.50
C HIS A 22 -7.61 -2.06 6.02
N ALA A 23 -6.58 -2.40 6.77
CA ALA A 23 -6.60 -2.32 8.23
C ALA A 23 -6.40 -0.90 8.75
N ALA A 24 -5.61 -0.04 8.05
CA ALA A 24 -5.18 1.24 8.59
C ALA A 24 -5.55 2.45 7.74
N CYS A 25 -5.62 2.32 6.42
CA CYS A 25 -5.70 3.46 5.51
C CYS A 25 -7.07 3.59 4.82
N HIS A 26 -7.77 2.48 4.66
CA HIS A 26 -9.03 2.39 3.93
C HIS A 26 -10.10 3.34 4.48
N VAL A 27 -10.16 3.51 5.79
CA VAL A 27 -11.18 4.33 6.45
C VAL A 27 -11.24 5.74 5.86
N CYS A 28 -10.08 6.33 5.58
CA CYS A 28 -9.98 7.68 5.03
C CYS A 28 -9.84 7.70 3.52
N HIS A 29 -8.99 6.82 2.96
CA HIS A 29 -8.62 6.84 1.55
C HIS A 29 -9.50 5.96 0.67
N GLY A 30 -10.47 5.28 1.24
CA GLY A 30 -11.42 4.46 0.51
C GLY A 30 -10.85 3.12 0.05
N PRO A 31 -11.72 2.25 -0.46
CA PRO A 31 -11.28 0.98 -1.03
C PRO A 31 -10.40 1.23 -2.25
N GLU A 32 -9.34 0.45 -2.41
CA GLU A 32 -8.47 0.52 -3.57
C GLU A 32 -7.74 1.86 -3.73
N GLY A 33 -7.69 2.68 -2.68
CA GLY A 33 -7.04 3.99 -2.73
C GLY A 33 -7.76 5.01 -3.60
N ARG A 34 -9.06 4.89 -3.81
CA ARG A 34 -9.83 5.80 -4.67
C ARG A 34 -10.15 7.14 -4.03
N GLY A 35 -9.91 7.25 -2.72
CA GLY A 35 -10.21 8.48 -2.01
C GLY A 35 -11.61 8.50 -1.41
N SER A 36 -11.89 9.56 -0.67
CA SER A 36 -13.17 9.79 -0.02
C SER A 36 -13.38 11.30 0.10
N SER A 37 -14.51 11.69 0.75
CA SER A 37 -14.73 13.11 1.08
C SER A 37 -13.71 13.62 2.10
N TYR A 38 -13.04 12.73 2.85
CA TYR A 38 -12.07 13.10 3.87
C TYR A 38 -10.63 13.18 3.35
N ALA A 39 -10.22 12.23 2.49
CA ALA A 39 -8.83 12.13 2.06
C ALA A 39 -8.73 11.92 0.53
N PRO A 40 -7.60 12.32 -0.09
CA PRO A 40 -7.44 12.22 -1.54
C PRO A 40 -7.28 10.78 -2.03
N ALA A 41 -7.47 10.61 -3.34
CA ALA A 41 -7.26 9.33 -4.01
C ALA A 41 -5.78 9.00 -4.10
N LEU A 42 -5.34 7.98 -3.37
CA LEU A 42 -3.93 7.54 -3.37
C LEU A 42 -3.53 6.94 -4.71
N ARG A 43 -4.47 6.36 -5.46
CA ARG A 43 -4.23 5.89 -6.82
C ARG A 43 -3.69 6.97 -7.73
N GLU A 44 -4.17 8.20 -7.57
CA GLU A 44 -3.70 9.34 -8.35
C GLU A 44 -2.45 9.93 -7.75
N SER A 45 -2.41 10.11 -6.43
CA SER A 45 -1.27 10.72 -5.74
C SER A 45 0.03 9.96 -5.98
N LEU A 46 -0.03 8.62 -5.96
CA LEU A 46 1.18 7.79 -6.11
C LEU A 46 1.69 7.69 -7.54
N GLN A 47 1.01 8.29 -8.50
CA GLN A 47 1.58 8.48 -9.84
C GLN A 47 2.69 9.56 -9.82
N PHE A 48 2.66 10.44 -8.84
CA PHE A 48 3.57 11.56 -8.72
C PHE A 48 4.46 11.52 -7.48
N GLN A 49 4.05 10.80 -6.44
CA GLN A 49 4.80 10.69 -5.19
C GLN A 49 5.83 9.56 -5.26
N SER A 50 7.05 9.86 -4.82
CA SER A 50 8.08 8.84 -4.64
C SER A 50 7.83 8.05 -3.35
N TRP A 51 8.62 6.97 -3.18
CA TRP A 51 8.65 6.24 -1.91
C TRP A 51 8.99 7.17 -0.74
N ASP A 52 9.98 8.04 -0.92
CA ASP A 52 10.39 8.96 0.14
C ASP A 52 9.26 9.93 0.53
N ASP A 53 8.53 10.45 -0.45
CA ASP A 53 7.38 11.33 -0.19
C ASP A 53 6.29 10.58 0.58
N PHE A 54 5.95 9.39 0.14
CA PHE A 54 4.94 8.56 0.78
C PHE A 54 5.34 8.21 2.22
N PHE A 55 6.58 7.80 2.41
CA PHE A 55 7.12 7.48 3.73
C PHE A 55 7.01 8.68 4.67
N ASN A 56 7.50 9.83 4.23
CA ASN A 56 7.53 11.04 5.08
C ASN A 56 6.13 11.51 5.47
N ILE A 57 5.18 11.48 4.53
CA ILE A 57 3.80 11.88 4.80
C ILE A 57 3.15 10.92 5.80
N THR A 58 3.36 9.62 5.64
CA THR A 58 2.76 8.62 6.50
C THR A 58 3.34 8.66 7.91
N ILE A 59 4.65 8.82 8.03
CA ILE A 59 5.33 8.87 9.34
C ILE A 59 4.98 10.14 10.11
N ASN A 60 4.94 11.28 9.44
CA ASN A 60 4.80 12.58 10.07
C ASN A 60 3.37 13.13 10.06
N GLY A 61 2.49 12.53 9.26
CA GLY A 61 1.16 13.06 9.06
C GLY A 61 1.14 14.26 8.13
N ARG A 62 -0.05 14.75 7.85
CA ARG A 62 -0.23 15.87 6.94
C ARG A 62 -1.56 16.57 7.19
N ASP A 63 -1.53 17.92 7.22
CA ASP A 63 -2.74 18.73 7.19
C ASP A 63 -3.07 19.09 5.75
N SER A 64 -4.33 18.94 5.36
CA SER A 64 -4.77 19.35 4.04
C SER A 64 -4.91 20.87 3.98
N THR A 65 -4.24 21.49 3.01
CA THR A 65 -4.22 22.94 2.83
C THR A 65 -4.97 23.41 1.59
N GLN A 66 -5.39 22.48 0.73
CA GLN A 66 -6.03 22.81 -0.55
C GLN A 66 -7.13 21.80 -0.89
N GLY A 67 -8.05 22.22 -1.75
CA GLY A 67 -9.08 21.36 -2.31
C GLY A 67 -10.22 21.05 -1.36
N ALA A 68 -10.99 20.02 -1.68
CA ALA A 68 -12.18 19.61 -0.95
C ALA A 68 -11.89 19.10 0.46
N GLN A 69 -10.62 18.68 0.71
CA GLN A 69 -10.20 18.12 1.99
C GLN A 69 -9.50 19.14 2.89
N VAL A 70 -9.62 20.45 2.58
CA VAL A 70 -9.01 21.51 3.40
C VAL A 70 -9.47 21.39 4.85
N GLY A 71 -8.51 21.43 5.78
CA GLY A 71 -8.75 21.31 7.22
C GLY A 71 -8.78 19.88 7.73
N ASN A 72 -8.81 18.88 6.86
CA ASN A 72 -8.74 17.48 7.27
C ASN A 72 -7.29 17.10 7.56
N VAL A 73 -7.09 16.16 8.48
CA VAL A 73 -5.77 15.78 8.98
C VAL A 73 -5.54 14.30 8.70
N MET A 74 -4.39 13.99 8.10
CA MET A 74 -3.86 12.64 8.09
C MET A 74 -2.98 12.48 9.33
N PRO A 75 -3.33 11.54 10.25
CA PRO A 75 -2.52 11.37 11.45
C PRO A 75 -1.12 10.86 11.13
N ALA A 76 -0.19 11.11 12.06
CA ALA A 76 1.16 10.58 11.97
C ALA A 76 1.17 9.13 12.43
N PHE A 77 1.70 8.23 11.62
CA PHE A 77 1.76 6.80 11.93
C PHE A 77 3.17 6.34 12.36
N GLY A 78 4.09 7.28 12.60
CA GLY A 78 5.47 6.95 12.93
C GLY A 78 5.66 6.08 14.16
N ASP A 79 4.71 6.14 15.11
CA ASP A 79 4.76 5.36 16.34
C ASP A 79 3.88 4.10 16.31
N ASP A 80 3.24 3.82 15.17
CA ASP A 80 2.38 2.65 15.02
C ASP A 80 3.16 1.52 14.32
N PRO A 81 3.59 0.48 15.05
CA PRO A 81 4.36 -0.61 14.46
C PRO A 81 3.59 -1.42 13.42
N ASN A 82 2.26 -1.43 13.50
CA ASN A 82 1.42 -2.12 12.51
C ASN A 82 1.42 -1.41 11.16
N VAL A 83 1.73 -0.13 11.15
CA VAL A 83 1.86 0.65 9.92
C VAL A 83 3.33 0.70 9.48
N VAL A 84 4.23 1.15 10.37
CA VAL A 84 5.65 1.32 10.04
C VAL A 84 6.29 0.01 9.61
N GLY A 85 6.01 -1.08 10.30
CA GLY A 85 6.58 -2.40 9.99
C GLY A 85 6.12 -2.98 8.65
N HIS A 86 5.05 -2.42 8.05
CA HIS A 86 4.47 -2.92 6.81
C HIS A 86 4.37 -1.84 5.73
N LEU A 87 5.01 -0.70 5.94
CA LEU A 87 4.84 0.47 5.08
C LEU A 87 5.35 0.23 3.66
N GLU A 88 6.46 -0.49 3.50
CA GLU A 88 6.96 -0.86 2.19
C GLU A 88 5.95 -1.71 1.42
N ASP A 89 5.32 -2.65 2.10
CA ASP A 89 4.32 -3.53 1.49
C ASP A 89 3.06 -2.76 1.12
N ILE A 90 2.62 -1.83 1.99
CA ILE A 90 1.49 -0.94 1.71
C ILE A 90 1.78 -0.10 0.45
N TYR A 91 2.99 0.45 0.35
CA TYR A 91 3.41 1.21 -0.82
C TYR A 91 3.38 0.34 -2.09
N ARG A 92 3.86 -0.90 -2.01
CA ARG A 92 3.83 -1.84 -3.15
C ARG A 92 2.41 -2.02 -3.69
N TYR A 93 1.46 -2.25 -2.79
CA TYR A 93 0.06 -2.40 -3.18
C TYR A 93 -0.49 -1.13 -3.83
N LEU A 94 -0.30 0.01 -3.19
CA LEU A 94 -0.82 1.28 -3.68
C LEU A 94 -0.16 1.69 -5.01
N LYS A 95 1.14 1.43 -5.15
CA LYS A 95 1.86 1.72 -6.39
C LYS A 95 1.36 0.83 -7.54
N ALA A 96 1.10 -0.45 -7.25
CA ALA A 96 0.52 -1.36 -8.24
C ALA A 96 -0.86 -0.87 -8.71
N MET A 97 -1.67 -0.33 -7.80
CA MET A 97 -2.95 0.27 -8.16
C MET A 97 -2.76 1.54 -8.99
N ALA A 98 -1.84 2.41 -8.57
CA ALA A 98 -1.58 3.67 -9.26
C ALA A 98 -1.07 3.46 -10.68
N ASP A 99 -0.22 2.46 -10.88
CA ASP A 99 0.35 2.12 -12.18
C ASP A 99 -0.62 1.36 -13.10
N GLY A 100 -1.79 0.96 -12.58
CA GLY A 100 -2.75 0.17 -13.34
C GLY A 100 -2.35 -1.30 -13.52
N ALA A 101 -1.40 -1.78 -12.70
CA ALA A 101 -0.94 -3.17 -12.78
C ALA A 101 -1.99 -4.16 -12.28
N LEU A 102 -2.89 -3.71 -11.40
CA LEU A 102 -4.04 -4.50 -10.96
C LEU A 102 -5.26 -4.14 -11.79
N GLN A 103 -6.03 -5.17 -12.17
CA GLN A 103 -7.25 -4.98 -12.95
C GLN A 103 -8.25 -4.11 -12.22
N HIS A 104 -9.00 -3.33 -12.96
CA HIS A 104 -9.94 -2.39 -12.41
C HIS A 104 -11.38 -2.73 -12.84
N PRO A 105 -12.35 -2.92 -11.93
CA PRO A 105 -12.13 -2.96 -10.48
C PRO A 105 -11.37 -4.21 -10.08
N PRO A 106 -10.46 -4.10 -9.10
CA PRO A 106 -9.79 -5.30 -8.61
C PRO A 106 -10.79 -6.21 -7.90
N PRO A 107 -10.53 -7.51 -7.84
CA PRO A 107 -11.36 -8.42 -7.07
C PRO A 107 -11.40 -7.99 -5.61
N LYS A 108 -12.50 -8.27 -4.91
CA LYS A 108 -12.66 -7.88 -3.50
C LYS A 108 -11.53 -8.39 -2.62
N ARG A 109 -11.01 -9.55 -2.93
CA ARG A 109 -9.86 -10.13 -2.26
C ARG A 109 -8.87 -10.60 -3.33
N PRO A 110 -7.72 -9.93 -3.48
CA PRO A 110 -6.69 -10.38 -4.40
C PRO A 110 -6.19 -11.78 -4.06
N LYS A 111 -5.73 -12.50 -5.06
CA LYS A 111 -5.14 -13.82 -4.87
C LYS A 111 -3.62 -13.70 -4.84
N LYS A 112 -2.98 -14.59 -4.08
CA LYS A 112 -1.53 -14.67 -4.00
C LYS A 112 -0.98 -15.43 -5.21
N LEU A 113 0.19 -14.99 -5.68
CA LEU A 113 1.00 -15.78 -6.60
C LEU A 113 1.50 -17.04 -5.90
N GLU A 114 1.68 -18.12 -6.67
CA GLU A 114 2.36 -19.29 -6.17
C GLU A 114 3.84 -18.99 -5.89
N ILE A 115 4.43 -19.66 -4.90
CA ILE A 115 5.82 -19.41 -4.46
C ILE A 115 6.81 -19.48 -5.61
N LYS A 116 6.62 -20.42 -6.53
CA LYS A 116 7.50 -20.58 -7.68
C LYS A 116 7.60 -19.31 -8.56
N ASP A 117 6.54 -18.51 -8.60
CA ASP A 117 6.46 -17.30 -9.40
C ASP A 117 6.78 -16.03 -8.60
N TRP A 118 7.16 -16.16 -7.34
CA TRP A 118 7.50 -15.01 -6.52
C TRP A 118 8.81 -14.37 -6.98
N PRO A 119 8.92 -13.03 -6.88
CA PRO A 119 10.22 -12.38 -7.09
C PRO A 119 11.20 -12.78 -5.99
N GLN A 120 12.49 -12.65 -6.29
CA GLN A 120 13.55 -13.14 -5.40
C GLN A 120 13.47 -12.51 -4.00
N HIS A 121 13.17 -11.21 -3.90
CA HIS A 121 13.08 -10.55 -2.59
C HIS A 121 12.00 -11.18 -1.69
N ALA A 122 10.88 -11.59 -2.26
CA ALA A 122 9.80 -12.22 -1.51
C ALA A 122 10.17 -13.65 -1.10
N LYS A 123 10.87 -14.38 -1.97
CA LYS A 123 11.37 -15.72 -1.65
C LYS A 123 12.38 -15.67 -0.51
N THR A 124 13.31 -14.74 -0.56
CA THR A 124 14.33 -14.56 0.48
C THR A 124 13.69 -14.25 1.82
N ARG A 125 12.74 -13.30 1.85
CA ARG A 125 12.02 -12.93 3.07
C ARG A 125 11.26 -14.11 3.66
N PHE A 126 10.62 -14.90 2.82
CA PHE A 126 9.88 -16.08 3.27
C PHE A 126 10.82 -17.11 3.90
N GLU A 127 11.97 -17.38 3.27
CA GLU A 127 12.96 -18.31 3.79
C GLU A 127 13.55 -17.85 5.12
N GLU A 128 13.86 -16.57 5.24
CA GLU A 128 14.35 -15.99 6.49
C GLU A 128 13.34 -16.12 7.62
N ASN A 129 12.08 -15.82 7.37
CA ASN A 129 11.02 -15.93 8.36
C ASN A 129 10.78 -17.37 8.79
N ARG A 130 10.88 -18.31 7.85
CA ARG A 130 10.72 -19.73 8.16
C ARG A 130 11.82 -20.24 9.08
N LYS A 131 13.06 -19.77 8.89
CA LYS A 131 14.21 -20.17 9.72
C LYS A 131 14.14 -19.65 11.14
N LYS A 132 13.39 -18.57 11.39
CA LYS A 132 13.25 -17.96 12.71
C LYS A 132 12.22 -18.67 13.62
N LYS A 133 11.50 -19.65 13.09
CA LYS A 133 10.46 -20.38 13.84
C LYS A 133 10.98 -21.68 14.41
#